data_1c5a13d408d53b80ff87ffc11ba048dc
#
_entry.id   1c5a13d408d53b80ff87ffc11ba048dc
#
_cell.length_a   1.000
_cell.length_b   1.000
_cell.length_c   1.000
_cell.angle_alpha   90.00
_cell.angle_beta   90.00
_cell.angle_gamma   90.00
#
_symmetry.space_group_name_H-M   'P 1'
#
loop_
_entity.id
_entity.type
_entity.pdbx_description
1 polymer ?
#
loop_
_entity_poly.entity_id
_entity_poly.type
_entity_poly.pdbx_seq_one_letter_code
_entity_poly.pdbx_strand_id
1 'polypeptide(L)'
;MAIGDITAVDGTDVYYVDVGAYDVPGYGSVYILDAERPAVVDTGLGTNVDLVIDALDEVGVDTLEYILTTHVHLDHAGGAGLLAAEYPDAAVLAHDIGVRHLVDPSRLVDGTKAAVDDQWQYYVDPKPVPEDRIEGIEGGDELDLGDRTVDVVHAPGHAPHQVVFHDRADDVLFSGDAAGIRPEGSDQLRPTSPPVNFDLEGCLADAETIAERNPDHLCFGHFGAVAFTPNLMDEYADVLTEWVESVREKRAELGDDDAVIEHFVETAPVVEPWGERKSRAEYRLNTKGVLGYLDSR
;
A
#
# COMPACT_ATOMS: atom_id res chain seq x y z
N MET A 1 -11.92 -14.16 2.60
CA MET A 1 -10.58 -14.72 2.89
C MET A 1 -10.32 -14.67 4.39
N ALA A 2 -9.61 -15.63 4.97
CA ALA A 2 -9.19 -15.53 6.37
C ALA A 2 -7.75 -14.98 6.42
N ILE A 3 -7.37 -14.42 7.56
CA ILE A 3 -5.99 -13.99 7.80
C ILE A 3 -5.06 -15.19 7.63
N GLY A 4 -4.01 -15.05 6.85
CA GLY A 4 -3.06 -16.09 6.47
C GLY A 4 -3.45 -16.92 5.24
N ASP A 5 -4.67 -16.75 4.71
CA ASP A 5 -5.04 -17.42 3.45
C ASP A 5 -4.18 -16.91 2.29
N ILE A 6 -3.75 -17.84 1.43
CA ILE A 6 -2.97 -17.57 0.22
C ILE A 6 -3.87 -17.76 -1.00
N THR A 7 -3.75 -16.86 -1.96
CA THR A 7 -4.51 -16.92 -3.21
C THR A 7 -3.58 -16.68 -4.39
N ALA A 8 -3.67 -17.53 -5.41
CA ALA A 8 -3.00 -17.30 -6.67
C ALA A 8 -3.74 -16.21 -7.47
N VAL A 9 -3.00 -15.35 -8.16
CA VAL A 9 -3.56 -14.46 -9.19
C VAL A 9 -3.79 -15.28 -10.46
N ASP A 10 -5.01 -15.29 -10.96
CA ASP A 10 -5.45 -16.20 -12.01
C ASP A 10 -4.56 -16.15 -13.27
N GLY A 11 -3.98 -17.30 -13.62
CA GLY A 11 -3.20 -17.47 -14.84
C GLY A 11 -1.77 -16.93 -14.77
N THR A 12 -1.26 -16.64 -13.57
CA THR A 12 0.07 -16.07 -13.31
C THR A 12 0.85 -16.92 -12.32
N ASP A 13 2.15 -16.62 -12.15
CA ASP A 13 3.02 -17.14 -11.08
C ASP A 13 3.11 -16.15 -9.90
N VAL A 14 2.03 -15.40 -9.66
CA VAL A 14 1.91 -14.44 -8.56
C VAL A 14 0.89 -14.94 -7.55
N TYR A 15 1.24 -14.83 -6.28
CA TYR A 15 0.36 -15.16 -5.15
C TYR A 15 0.21 -13.94 -4.24
N TYR A 16 -0.83 -13.91 -3.44
CA TYR A 16 -0.93 -12.95 -2.35
C TYR A 16 -1.44 -13.61 -1.08
N VAL A 17 -0.96 -13.10 0.04
CA VAL A 17 -1.36 -13.52 1.38
C VAL A 17 -2.08 -12.38 2.09
N ASP A 18 -3.19 -12.70 2.77
CA ASP A 18 -3.84 -11.78 3.71
C ASP A 18 -3.02 -11.71 5.00
N VAL A 19 -2.31 -10.61 5.20
CA VAL A 19 -1.46 -10.41 6.39
C VAL A 19 -2.24 -9.91 7.61
N GLY A 20 -3.57 -9.81 7.52
CA GLY A 20 -4.43 -9.43 8.64
C GLY A 20 -4.07 -8.08 9.25
N ALA A 21 -3.73 -7.10 8.42
CA ALA A 21 -3.38 -5.77 8.91
C ALA A 21 -4.49 -5.21 9.81
N TYR A 22 -4.13 -4.69 10.97
CA TYR A 22 -5.05 -4.19 12.01
C TYR A 22 -6.00 -5.25 12.61
N ASP A 23 -5.65 -6.55 12.58
CA ASP A 23 -6.52 -7.67 12.92
C ASP A 23 -7.82 -7.72 12.07
N VAL A 24 -7.74 -7.23 10.83
CA VAL A 24 -8.86 -7.16 9.90
C VAL A 24 -8.58 -8.09 8.71
N PRO A 25 -9.40 -9.13 8.50
CA PRO A 25 -9.27 -9.95 7.30
C PRO A 25 -9.64 -9.13 6.05
N GLY A 26 -8.96 -9.40 4.94
CA GLY A 26 -9.22 -8.71 3.67
C GLY A 26 -8.86 -7.22 3.70
N TYR A 27 -7.81 -6.84 4.43
CA TYR A 27 -7.36 -5.45 4.47
C TYR A 27 -5.96 -5.25 3.89
N GLY A 28 -4.97 -6.04 4.25
CA GLY A 28 -3.59 -5.88 3.78
C GLY A 28 -3.09 -7.08 3.00
N SER A 29 -2.58 -6.88 1.80
CA SER A 29 -2.01 -7.91 0.94
C SER A 29 -0.51 -7.74 0.80
N VAL A 30 0.22 -8.86 0.91
CA VAL A 30 1.62 -8.98 0.50
C VAL A 30 1.65 -9.93 -0.68
N TYR A 31 2.35 -9.56 -1.74
CA TYR A 31 2.43 -10.37 -2.95
C TYR A 31 3.74 -11.12 -3.03
N ILE A 32 3.70 -12.34 -3.60
CA ILE A 32 4.84 -13.19 -3.84
C ILE A 32 4.94 -13.41 -5.35
N LEU A 33 6.08 -13.08 -5.95
CA LEU A 33 6.43 -13.38 -7.33
C LEU A 33 7.32 -14.63 -7.29
N ASP A 34 6.76 -15.77 -7.73
CA ASP A 34 7.51 -17.01 -7.92
C ASP A 34 8.26 -16.92 -9.25
N ALA A 35 9.55 -16.58 -9.18
CA ALA A 35 10.43 -16.30 -10.30
C ALA A 35 11.78 -17.00 -10.11
N GLU A 36 12.66 -17.00 -11.14
CA GLU A 36 14.05 -17.48 -10.97
C GLU A 36 14.79 -16.73 -9.85
N ARG A 37 14.45 -15.45 -9.66
CA ARG A 37 14.86 -14.61 -8.52
C ARG A 37 13.60 -14.15 -7.79
N PRO A 38 13.15 -14.91 -6.79
CA PRO A 38 11.87 -14.64 -6.17
C PRO A 38 11.83 -13.30 -5.43
N ALA A 39 10.66 -12.66 -5.46
CA ALA A 39 10.46 -11.38 -4.82
C ALA A 39 9.14 -11.35 -4.03
N VAL A 40 9.11 -10.51 -2.99
CA VAL A 40 7.85 -10.08 -2.37
C VAL A 40 7.59 -8.62 -2.67
N VAL A 41 6.33 -8.23 -2.80
CA VAL A 41 5.91 -6.82 -2.90
C VAL A 41 5.15 -6.46 -1.65
N ASP A 42 5.68 -5.48 -0.94
CA ASP A 42 5.33 -5.02 0.40
C ASP A 42 5.57 -6.09 1.50
N THR A 43 5.30 -5.75 2.76
CA THR A 43 5.66 -6.59 3.91
C THR A 43 4.67 -6.47 5.06
N GLY A 44 3.62 -5.66 4.91
CA GLY A 44 2.65 -5.37 5.94
C GLY A 44 3.20 -4.59 7.14
N LEU A 45 2.44 -4.59 8.23
CA LEU A 45 2.74 -3.88 9.50
C LEU A 45 3.98 -4.43 10.25
N GLY A 46 4.50 -5.58 9.85
CA GLY A 46 5.53 -6.33 10.57
C GLY A 46 5.00 -7.20 11.70
N THR A 47 3.81 -6.94 12.22
CA THR A 47 3.20 -7.73 13.30
C THR A 47 2.98 -9.18 12.90
N ASN A 48 2.57 -9.42 11.65
CA ASN A 48 2.25 -10.73 11.10
C ASN A 48 3.24 -11.16 10.01
N VAL A 49 4.50 -10.75 10.11
CA VAL A 49 5.53 -11.11 9.12
C VAL A 49 5.71 -12.64 8.98
N ASP A 50 5.43 -13.40 10.04
CA ASP A 50 5.45 -14.87 10.03
C ASP A 50 4.47 -15.43 8.98
N LEU A 51 3.32 -14.75 8.72
CA LEU A 51 2.39 -15.17 7.67
C LEU A 51 2.98 -15.05 6.26
N VAL A 52 3.87 -14.07 6.05
CA VAL A 52 4.57 -13.92 4.77
C VAL A 52 5.60 -15.03 4.60
N ILE A 53 6.32 -15.38 5.68
CA ILE A 53 7.31 -16.47 5.69
C ILE A 53 6.61 -17.81 5.45
N ASP A 54 5.51 -18.08 6.18
CA ASP A 54 4.72 -19.29 6.00
C ASP A 54 4.15 -19.39 4.58
N ALA A 55 3.74 -18.27 3.99
CA ALA A 55 3.23 -18.21 2.62
C ALA A 55 4.33 -18.51 1.58
N LEU A 56 5.54 -17.99 1.76
CA LEU A 56 6.69 -18.31 0.91
C LEU A 56 6.99 -19.82 0.95
N ASP A 57 7.01 -20.42 2.15
CA ASP A 57 7.21 -21.85 2.32
C ASP A 57 6.10 -22.68 1.65
N GLU A 58 4.83 -22.26 1.77
CA GLU A 58 3.67 -22.97 1.20
C GLU A 58 3.68 -22.96 -0.34
N VAL A 59 4.08 -21.85 -0.96
CA VAL A 59 4.21 -21.75 -2.42
C VAL A 59 5.53 -22.35 -2.94
N GLY A 60 6.45 -22.76 -2.06
CA GLY A 60 7.70 -23.43 -2.41
C GLY A 60 8.86 -22.50 -2.71
N VAL A 61 8.81 -21.28 -2.23
CA VAL A 61 9.86 -20.25 -2.38
C VAL A 61 10.81 -20.33 -1.18
N ASP A 62 11.85 -21.15 -1.29
CA ASP A 62 12.84 -21.37 -0.21
C ASP A 62 13.85 -20.22 -0.02
N THR A 63 14.03 -19.38 -1.03
CA THR A 63 14.97 -18.25 -1.03
C THR A 63 14.30 -17.01 -1.56
N LEU A 64 14.66 -15.85 -1.03
CA LEU A 64 14.16 -14.56 -1.47
C LEU A 64 15.33 -13.71 -1.99
N GLU A 65 15.19 -13.17 -3.21
CA GLU A 65 16.20 -12.27 -3.80
C GLU A 65 15.87 -10.82 -3.51
N TYR A 66 14.56 -10.46 -3.60
CA TYR A 66 14.13 -9.06 -3.46
C TYR A 66 12.94 -8.91 -2.52
N ILE A 67 12.99 -7.83 -1.72
CA ILE A 67 11.88 -7.30 -0.94
C ILE A 67 11.56 -5.93 -1.56
N LEU A 68 10.53 -5.88 -2.40
CA LEU A 68 10.12 -4.68 -3.12
C LEU A 68 9.13 -3.90 -2.24
N THR A 69 9.43 -2.64 -1.93
CA THR A 69 8.48 -1.79 -1.21
C THR A 69 7.84 -0.80 -2.16
N THR A 70 6.50 -0.84 -2.29
CA THR A 70 5.77 0.15 -3.10
C THR A 70 6.01 1.55 -2.54
N HIS A 71 6.01 1.67 -1.23
CA HIS A 71 6.37 2.87 -0.51
C HIS A 71 6.71 2.52 0.96
N VAL A 72 7.23 3.49 1.73
CA VAL A 72 7.76 3.19 3.07
C VAL A 72 6.78 3.46 4.22
N HIS A 73 5.48 3.64 3.96
CA HIS A 73 4.52 3.63 5.07
C HIS A 73 4.57 2.29 5.81
N LEU A 74 4.34 2.33 7.14
CA LEU A 74 4.61 1.17 7.98
C LEU A 74 3.61 0.02 7.80
N ASP A 75 2.49 0.24 7.19
CA ASP A 75 1.54 -0.83 6.80
C ASP A 75 1.93 -1.54 5.51
N HIS A 76 2.92 -1.02 4.79
CA HIS A 76 3.54 -1.66 3.61
C HIS A 76 4.96 -2.15 3.89
N ALA A 77 5.80 -1.32 4.50
CA ALA A 77 7.21 -1.61 4.72
C ALA A 77 7.59 -1.92 6.17
N GLY A 78 6.61 -2.04 7.10
CA GLY A 78 6.88 -2.29 8.51
C GLY A 78 7.60 -3.61 8.79
N GLY A 79 7.38 -4.61 7.97
CA GLY A 79 8.03 -5.92 8.05
C GLY A 79 9.37 -6.03 7.31
N ALA A 80 9.77 -5.03 6.50
CA ALA A 80 10.93 -5.13 5.62
C ALA A 80 12.22 -5.54 6.34
N GLY A 81 12.55 -4.92 7.46
CA GLY A 81 13.73 -5.28 8.24
C GLY A 81 13.64 -6.63 8.95
N LEU A 82 12.43 -7.14 9.20
CA LEU A 82 12.22 -8.48 9.75
C LEU A 82 12.45 -9.54 8.67
N LEU A 83 11.85 -9.36 7.48
CA LEU A 83 12.09 -10.25 6.33
C LEU A 83 13.55 -10.22 5.88
N ALA A 84 14.19 -9.05 5.81
CA ALA A 84 15.61 -8.95 5.50
C ALA A 84 16.52 -9.64 6.51
N ALA A 85 16.06 -9.84 7.75
CA ALA A 85 16.80 -10.61 8.73
C ALA A 85 16.60 -12.12 8.59
N GLU A 86 15.42 -12.58 8.16
CA GLU A 86 15.11 -13.96 7.87
C GLU A 86 15.77 -14.43 6.57
N TYR A 87 15.76 -13.57 5.55
CA TYR A 87 16.38 -13.83 4.25
C TYR A 87 17.63 -12.96 4.07
N PRO A 88 18.80 -13.41 4.60
CA PRO A 88 20.01 -12.58 4.66
C PRO A 88 20.62 -12.25 3.30
N ASP A 89 20.24 -12.95 2.25
CA ASP A 89 20.73 -12.69 0.88
C ASP A 89 19.79 -11.76 0.09
N ALA A 90 18.56 -11.51 0.55
CA ALA A 90 17.60 -10.65 -0.12
C ALA A 90 17.98 -9.16 -0.04
N ALA A 91 17.90 -8.42 -1.15
CA ALA A 91 18.00 -6.97 -1.16
C ALA A 91 16.62 -6.32 -0.90
N VAL A 92 16.60 -5.21 -0.16
CA VAL A 92 15.39 -4.40 0.03
C VAL A 92 15.41 -3.25 -0.96
N LEU A 93 14.42 -3.17 -1.84
CA LEU A 93 14.29 -2.13 -2.84
C LEU A 93 13.22 -1.11 -2.44
N ALA A 94 13.59 0.16 -2.44
CA ALA A 94 12.69 1.27 -2.15
C ALA A 94 13.06 2.48 -2.99
N HIS A 95 12.08 3.34 -3.30
CA HIS A 95 12.37 4.61 -3.96
C HIS A 95 13.41 5.41 -3.15
N ASP A 96 14.37 6.02 -3.81
CA ASP A 96 15.52 6.73 -3.21
C ASP A 96 15.12 7.68 -2.06
N ILE A 97 14.01 8.39 -2.22
CA ILE A 97 13.48 9.29 -1.17
C ILE A 97 13.12 8.51 0.11
N GLY A 98 12.67 7.25 -0.03
CA GLY A 98 12.25 6.36 1.06
C GLY A 98 13.40 5.68 1.82
N VAL A 99 14.54 5.42 1.17
CA VAL A 99 15.67 4.62 1.69
C VAL A 99 16.06 5.03 3.12
N ARG A 100 16.20 6.33 3.37
CA ARG A 100 16.57 6.86 4.71
C ARG A 100 15.65 6.41 5.83
N HIS A 101 14.38 6.14 5.53
CA HIS A 101 13.36 5.73 6.50
C HIS A 101 13.42 4.24 6.80
N LEU A 102 13.99 3.44 5.92
CA LEU A 102 14.29 2.03 6.19
C LEU A 102 15.57 1.86 7.00
N VAL A 103 16.57 2.74 6.78
CA VAL A 103 17.83 2.77 7.55
C VAL A 103 17.59 3.28 8.98
N ASP A 104 16.84 4.36 9.13
CA ASP A 104 16.42 4.91 10.43
C ASP A 104 14.92 5.22 10.42
N PRO A 105 14.10 4.29 10.90
CA PRO A 105 12.64 4.44 10.88
C PRO A 105 12.09 5.37 11.97
N SER A 106 12.91 5.96 12.84
CA SER A 106 12.45 6.73 14.01
C SER A 106 11.47 7.85 13.65
N ARG A 107 11.79 8.65 12.62
CA ARG A 107 10.91 9.75 12.17
C ARG A 107 9.61 9.23 11.56
N LEU A 108 9.68 8.11 10.85
CA LEU A 108 8.50 7.47 10.26
C LEU A 108 7.58 6.93 11.36
N VAL A 109 8.15 6.29 12.38
CA VAL A 109 7.43 5.82 13.58
C VAL A 109 6.70 6.96 14.27
N ASP A 110 7.40 8.08 14.53
CA ASP A 110 6.79 9.24 15.18
C ASP A 110 5.64 9.84 14.34
N GLY A 111 5.83 9.95 13.02
CA GLY A 111 4.81 10.42 12.09
C GLY A 111 3.60 9.48 12.04
N THR A 112 3.83 8.17 11.94
CA THR A 112 2.77 7.18 11.93
C THR A 112 1.96 7.20 13.24
N LYS A 113 2.62 7.23 14.40
CA LYS A 113 1.94 7.35 15.70
C LYS A 113 1.02 8.57 15.77
N ALA A 114 1.46 9.71 15.23
CA ALA A 114 0.65 10.93 15.19
C ALA A 114 -0.55 10.83 14.24
N ALA A 115 -0.42 10.05 13.15
CA ALA A 115 -1.47 9.88 12.15
C ALA A 115 -2.54 8.89 12.58
N VAL A 116 -2.12 7.69 13.07
CA VAL A 116 -3.00 6.53 13.26
C VAL A 116 -3.64 6.43 14.66
N ASP A 117 -3.26 7.31 15.59
CA ASP A 117 -3.79 7.37 16.96
C ASP A 117 -3.78 5.98 17.67
N ASP A 118 -4.95 5.48 18.09
CA ASP A 118 -5.10 4.21 18.81
C ASP A 118 -4.81 2.97 17.96
N GLN A 119 -4.73 3.08 16.63
CA GLN A 119 -4.35 1.97 15.77
C GLN A 119 -2.87 1.58 15.90
N TRP A 120 -2.02 2.43 16.50
CA TRP A 120 -0.62 2.08 16.77
C TRP A 120 -0.46 0.75 17.52
N GLN A 121 -1.44 0.33 18.28
CA GLN A 121 -1.41 -0.96 18.99
C GLN A 121 -1.28 -2.18 18.09
N TYR A 122 -1.55 -2.05 16.78
CA TYR A 122 -1.42 -3.13 15.79
C TYR A 122 -0.05 -3.17 15.12
N TYR A 123 0.76 -2.15 15.35
CA TYR A 123 2.12 -2.07 14.80
C TYR A 123 3.15 -2.69 15.75
N VAL A 124 4.25 -3.13 15.20
CA VAL A 124 5.49 -3.35 15.93
C VAL A 124 6.48 -2.25 15.57
N ASP A 125 7.46 -1.98 16.43
CA ASP A 125 8.54 -1.08 16.05
C ASP A 125 9.32 -1.70 14.89
N PRO A 126 9.43 -1.04 13.72
CA PRO A 126 10.09 -1.59 12.56
C PRO A 126 11.58 -1.79 12.84
N LYS A 127 12.11 -2.93 12.36
CA LYS A 127 13.52 -3.21 12.45
C LYS A 127 14.25 -2.44 11.36
N PRO A 128 15.31 -1.65 11.69
CA PRO A 128 16.13 -0.99 10.69
C PRO A 128 16.72 -2.00 9.70
N VAL A 129 16.72 -1.63 8.42
CA VAL A 129 17.41 -2.40 7.37
C VAL A 129 18.85 -1.89 7.28
N PRO A 130 19.88 -2.75 7.28
CA PRO A 130 21.25 -2.32 7.04
C PRO A 130 21.38 -1.60 5.69
N GLU A 131 22.07 -0.45 5.67
CA GLU A 131 22.17 0.39 4.47
C GLU A 131 22.77 -0.35 3.26
N ASP A 132 23.69 -1.28 3.49
CA ASP A 132 24.32 -2.13 2.46
C ASP A 132 23.38 -3.24 1.94
N ARG A 133 22.18 -3.34 2.46
CA ARG A 133 21.11 -4.25 2.04
C ARG A 133 19.96 -3.54 1.32
N ILE A 134 20.07 -2.22 1.15
CA ILE A 134 19.02 -1.43 0.48
C ILE A 134 19.56 -0.96 -0.87
N GLU A 135 18.77 -1.22 -1.89
CA GLU A 135 18.98 -0.67 -3.23
C GLU A 135 17.92 0.42 -3.47
N GLY A 136 18.39 1.64 -3.76
CA GLY A 136 17.52 2.73 -4.16
C GLY A 136 17.05 2.54 -5.61
N ILE A 137 15.77 2.77 -5.86
CA ILE A 137 15.16 2.70 -7.19
C ILE A 137 14.43 3.99 -7.54
N GLU A 138 14.33 4.26 -8.84
CA GLU A 138 13.61 5.40 -9.39
C GLU A 138 12.64 4.97 -10.51
N GLY A 139 11.69 5.84 -10.85
CA GLY A 139 10.81 5.58 -11.99
C GLY A 139 11.60 5.47 -13.31
N GLY A 140 11.34 4.39 -14.04
CA GLY A 140 12.03 4.05 -15.27
C GLY A 140 13.08 2.94 -15.11
N ASP A 141 13.37 2.52 -13.87
CA ASP A 141 14.22 1.35 -13.63
C ASP A 141 13.50 0.07 -14.04
N GLU A 142 14.30 -0.94 -14.38
CA GLU A 142 13.86 -2.29 -14.71
C GLU A 142 14.56 -3.29 -13.78
N LEU A 143 13.77 -4.11 -13.10
CA LEU A 143 14.27 -5.15 -12.20
C LEU A 143 14.28 -6.49 -12.93
N ASP A 144 15.46 -7.12 -12.97
CA ASP A 144 15.65 -8.45 -13.58
C ASP A 144 15.44 -9.55 -12.52
N LEU A 145 14.33 -10.27 -12.62
CA LEU A 145 14.02 -11.43 -11.78
C LEU A 145 14.39 -12.77 -12.46
N GLY A 146 15.20 -12.72 -13.52
CA GLY A 146 15.69 -13.89 -14.27
C GLY A 146 14.77 -14.22 -15.44
N ASP A 147 13.67 -14.87 -15.18
CA ASP A 147 12.66 -15.24 -16.20
C ASP A 147 11.63 -14.12 -16.48
N ARG A 148 11.64 -13.06 -15.71
CA ARG A 148 10.74 -11.90 -15.86
C ARG A 148 11.43 -10.58 -15.57
N THR A 149 10.85 -9.50 -16.08
CA THR A 149 11.28 -8.12 -15.85
C THR A 149 10.15 -7.34 -15.22
N VAL A 150 10.44 -6.63 -14.14
CA VAL A 150 9.50 -5.75 -13.44
C VAL A 150 9.88 -4.29 -13.66
N ASP A 151 8.98 -3.51 -14.25
CA ASP A 151 9.15 -2.06 -14.41
C ASP A 151 8.87 -1.34 -13.11
N VAL A 152 9.68 -0.36 -12.78
CA VAL A 152 9.44 0.60 -11.71
C VAL A 152 8.80 1.86 -12.29
N VAL A 153 7.64 2.25 -11.78
CA VAL A 153 6.92 3.45 -12.22
C VAL A 153 6.69 4.37 -11.04
N HIS A 154 7.21 5.60 -11.09
CA HIS A 154 7.01 6.56 -10.02
C HIS A 154 5.54 7.03 -9.97
N ALA A 155 4.90 6.95 -8.80
CA ALA A 155 3.51 7.28 -8.57
C ALA A 155 3.36 8.12 -7.28
N PRO A 156 3.84 9.38 -7.26
CA PRO A 156 4.09 10.15 -6.04
C PRO A 156 2.87 10.80 -5.39
N GLY A 157 1.66 10.63 -5.93
CA GLY A 157 0.47 11.35 -5.47
C GLY A 157 0.04 11.00 -4.05
N HIS A 158 0.07 9.70 -3.69
CA HIS A 158 -0.20 9.25 -2.34
C HIS A 158 0.96 9.59 -1.38
N ALA A 159 2.18 9.32 -1.80
CA ALA A 159 3.40 9.62 -1.06
C ALA A 159 4.57 9.86 -2.02
N PRO A 160 5.49 10.83 -1.75
CA PRO A 160 6.57 11.20 -2.67
C PRO A 160 7.53 10.05 -3.04
N HIS A 161 7.56 9.01 -2.22
CA HIS A 161 8.40 7.83 -2.39
C HIS A 161 7.61 6.60 -2.89
N GLN A 162 6.39 6.79 -3.38
CA GLN A 162 5.62 5.69 -3.90
C GLN A 162 6.00 5.36 -5.34
N VAL A 163 6.15 4.07 -5.61
CA VAL A 163 6.24 3.47 -6.93
C VAL A 163 5.16 2.42 -7.09
N VAL A 164 4.80 2.12 -8.32
CA VAL A 164 4.07 0.92 -8.70
C VAL A 164 5.01 0.00 -9.47
N PHE A 165 4.85 -1.30 -9.31
CA PHE A 165 5.64 -2.31 -10.01
C PHE A 165 4.79 -2.97 -11.09
N HIS A 166 5.32 -3.12 -12.29
CA HIS A 166 4.63 -3.77 -13.39
C HIS A 166 5.44 -4.96 -13.90
N ASP A 167 5.01 -6.16 -13.56
CA ASP A 167 5.56 -7.40 -14.10
C ASP A 167 5.10 -7.58 -15.55
N ARG A 168 6.05 -7.56 -16.50
CA ARG A 168 5.77 -7.68 -17.92
C ARG A 168 5.45 -9.11 -18.36
N ALA A 169 5.85 -10.12 -17.60
CA ALA A 169 5.68 -11.52 -17.99
C ALA A 169 4.22 -11.95 -17.84
N ASP A 170 3.63 -11.64 -16.69
CA ASP A 170 2.25 -11.98 -16.35
C ASP A 170 1.28 -10.81 -16.53
N ASP A 171 1.80 -9.65 -16.97
CA ASP A 171 1.06 -8.38 -17.12
C ASP A 171 0.28 -7.98 -15.86
N VAL A 172 0.98 -8.05 -14.70
CA VAL A 172 0.44 -7.77 -13.37
C VAL A 172 1.02 -6.47 -12.85
N LEU A 173 0.17 -5.55 -12.40
CA LEU A 173 0.59 -4.28 -11.81
C LEU A 173 0.27 -4.24 -10.31
N PHE A 174 1.29 -4.00 -9.47
CA PHE A 174 1.19 -3.83 -8.02
C PHE A 174 1.11 -2.35 -7.70
N SER A 175 -0.07 -1.91 -7.29
CA SER A 175 -0.35 -0.47 -7.16
C SER A 175 0.09 0.16 -5.84
N GLY A 176 0.38 -0.63 -4.79
CA GLY A 176 0.39 -0.08 -3.44
C GLY A 176 -0.91 0.70 -3.18
N ASP A 177 -0.77 1.97 -2.81
CA ASP A 177 -1.88 2.88 -2.52
C ASP A 177 -2.27 3.80 -3.68
N ALA A 178 -1.56 3.72 -4.82
CA ALA A 178 -1.83 4.60 -5.97
C ALA A 178 -3.18 4.34 -6.65
N ALA A 179 -3.82 3.20 -6.40
CA ALA A 179 -5.15 2.85 -6.92
C ALA A 179 -6.25 2.84 -5.84
N GLY A 180 -5.94 3.32 -4.62
CA GLY A 180 -6.87 3.31 -3.50
C GLY A 180 -7.00 1.96 -2.80
N ILE A 181 -8.08 1.82 -2.03
CA ILE A 181 -8.40 0.61 -1.29
C ILE A 181 -9.58 -0.09 -1.95
N ARG A 182 -9.48 -1.41 -2.11
CA ARG A 182 -10.57 -2.26 -2.58
C ARG A 182 -10.96 -3.28 -1.50
N PRO A 183 -11.97 -2.98 -0.65
CA PRO A 183 -12.39 -3.93 0.40
C PRO A 183 -12.76 -5.28 -0.20
N GLU A 184 -12.37 -6.37 0.47
CA GLU A 184 -12.70 -7.71 0.02
C GLU A 184 -14.22 -7.89 -0.15
N GLY A 185 -14.64 -8.49 -1.26
CA GLY A 185 -16.04 -8.71 -1.57
C GLY A 185 -16.83 -7.47 -1.98
N SER A 186 -16.15 -6.33 -2.17
CA SER A 186 -16.74 -5.08 -2.67
C SER A 186 -16.18 -4.72 -4.03
N ASP A 187 -17.05 -4.21 -4.91
CA ASP A 187 -16.63 -3.58 -6.16
C ASP A 187 -16.39 -2.06 -6.00
N GLN A 188 -16.62 -1.51 -4.80
CA GLN A 188 -16.45 -0.09 -4.54
C GLN A 188 -15.03 0.21 -4.06
N LEU A 189 -14.33 1.07 -4.79
CA LEU A 189 -13.07 1.64 -4.36
C LEU A 189 -13.24 2.65 -3.24
N ARG A 190 -12.19 2.83 -2.45
CA ARG A 190 -12.10 3.78 -1.34
C ARG A 190 -10.88 4.67 -1.52
N PRO A 191 -10.94 5.93 -1.06
CA PRO A 191 -9.80 6.83 -1.18
C PRO A 191 -8.66 6.43 -0.24
N THR A 192 -7.43 6.71 -0.65
CA THR A 192 -6.23 6.74 0.19
C THR A 192 -5.69 8.16 0.19
N SER A 193 -5.90 8.88 1.27
CA SER A 193 -5.47 10.28 1.40
C SER A 193 -4.88 10.55 2.79
N PRO A 194 -3.76 9.87 3.16
CA PRO A 194 -3.17 10.03 4.49
C PRO A 194 -2.44 11.36 4.63
N PRO A 195 -2.29 11.91 5.86
CA PRO A 195 -1.32 12.97 6.09
C PRO A 195 0.10 12.37 5.94
N VAL A 196 1.13 13.07 5.45
CA VAL A 196 1.30 14.52 5.38
C VAL A 196 1.37 15.01 3.94
N ASN A 197 1.64 14.13 2.98
CA ASN A 197 2.07 14.50 1.63
C ASN A 197 1.05 14.11 0.54
N PHE A 198 -0.17 13.79 0.91
CA PHE A 198 -1.24 13.52 -0.06
C PHE A 198 -1.40 14.71 -1.02
N ASP A 199 -1.38 14.43 -2.33
CA ASP A 199 -1.59 15.40 -3.41
C ASP A 199 -2.63 14.88 -4.41
N LEU A 200 -3.80 15.49 -4.43
CA LEU A 200 -4.90 15.05 -5.30
C LEU A 200 -4.50 15.02 -6.77
N GLU A 201 -3.90 16.10 -7.28
CA GLU A 201 -3.53 16.18 -8.70
C GLU A 201 -2.47 15.10 -9.04
N GLY A 202 -1.55 14.83 -8.12
CA GLY A 202 -0.59 13.74 -8.25
C GLY A 202 -1.29 12.38 -8.31
N CYS A 203 -2.23 12.09 -7.40
CA CYS A 203 -3.00 10.84 -7.41
C CYS A 203 -3.82 10.65 -8.70
N LEU A 204 -4.41 11.72 -9.23
CA LEU A 204 -5.14 11.64 -10.51
C LEU A 204 -4.20 11.32 -11.68
N ALA A 205 -3.00 11.92 -11.71
CA ALA A 205 -1.98 11.60 -12.72
C ALA A 205 -1.43 10.17 -12.57
N ASP A 206 -1.29 9.68 -11.34
CA ASP A 206 -0.89 8.29 -11.08
C ASP A 206 -1.96 7.30 -11.58
N ALA A 207 -3.25 7.59 -11.34
CA ALA A 207 -4.36 6.78 -11.85
C ALA A 207 -4.38 6.75 -13.39
N GLU A 208 -4.15 7.88 -14.06
CA GLU A 208 -4.01 7.93 -15.52
C GLU A 208 -2.81 7.07 -16.00
N THR A 209 -1.67 7.16 -15.31
CA THR A 209 -0.47 6.37 -15.61
C THR A 209 -0.74 4.86 -15.49
N ILE A 210 -1.47 4.43 -14.44
CA ILE A 210 -1.88 3.03 -14.27
C ILE A 210 -2.84 2.61 -15.41
N ALA A 211 -3.81 3.46 -15.75
CA ALA A 211 -4.75 3.20 -16.84
C ALA A 211 -4.04 3.04 -18.20
N GLU A 212 -3.03 3.87 -18.49
CA GLU A 212 -2.22 3.79 -19.71
C GLU A 212 -1.38 2.51 -19.80
N ARG A 213 -0.95 1.95 -18.64
CA ARG A 213 -0.25 0.66 -18.60
C ARG A 213 -1.16 -0.49 -19.00
N ASN A 214 -2.45 -0.40 -18.70
CA ASN A 214 -3.50 -1.34 -19.05
C ASN A 214 -3.10 -2.80 -18.80
N PRO A 215 -2.70 -3.17 -17.55
CA PRO A 215 -2.29 -4.52 -17.22
C PRO A 215 -3.47 -5.51 -17.32
N ASP A 216 -3.19 -6.81 -17.35
CA ASP A 216 -4.24 -7.82 -17.25
C ASP A 216 -4.83 -7.88 -15.83
N HIS A 217 -3.97 -7.69 -14.80
CA HIS A 217 -4.37 -7.70 -13.39
C HIS A 217 -3.83 -6.49 -12.62
N LEU A 218 -4.69 -5.93 -11.76
CA LEU A 218 -4.32 -4.91 -10.78
C LEU A 218 -4.32 -5.51 -9.37
N CYS A 219 -3.17 -5.43 -8.71
CA CYS A 219 -2.90 -5.91 -7.37
C CYS A 219 -2.86 -4.73 -6.38
N PHE A 220 -3.84 -4.67 -5.47
CA PHE A 220 -3.96 -3.60 -4.48
C PHE A 220 -3.14 -3.91 -3.22
N GLY A 221 -2.49 -2.91 -2.63
CA GLY A 221 -1.93 -3.04 -1.29
C GLY A 221 -3.03 -3.32 -0.24
N HIS A 222 -4.25 -2.80 -0.50
CA HIS A 222 -5.45 -2.94 0.30
C HIS A 222 -6.70 -3.23 -0.57
N PHE A 223 -7.07 -4.35 -1.09
CA PHE A 223 -6.80 -5.74 -0.88
C PHE A 223 -6.96 -6.54 -2.19
N GLY A 224 -6.07 -7.53 -2.37
CA GLY A 224 -6.18 -8.59 -3.37
C GLY A 224 -5.96 -8.12 -4.82
N ALA A 225 -6.16 -9.05 -5.74
CA ALA A 225 -6.00 -8.83 -7.17
C ALA A 225 -7.34 -8.87 -7.91
N VAL A 226 -7.45 -8.08 -8.98
CA VAL A 226 -8.62 -8.10 -9.88
C VAL A 226 -8.18 -8.06 -11.34
N ALA A 227 -9.01 -8.59 -12.21
CA ALA A 227 -8.86 -8.32 -13.64
C ALA A 227 -9.01 -6.81 -13.89
N PHE A 228 -8.04 -6.21 -14.55
CA PHE A 228 -8.03 -4.77 -14.78
C PHE A 228 -9.01 -4.38 -15.88
N THR A 229 -9.62 -3.24 -15.71
CA THR A 229 -10.35 -2.52 -16.76
C THR A 229 -10.02 -1.03 -16.65
N PRO A 230 -9.86 -0.29 -17.76
CA PRO A 230 -9.55 1.14 -17.71
C PRO A 230 -10.53 1.96 -16.87
N ASN A 231 -11.81 1.59 -16.85
CA ASN A 231 -12.83 2.25 -16.03
C ASN A 231 -12.54 2.19 -14.53
N LEU A 232 -11.72 1.24 -14.06
CA LEU A 232 -11.39 1.12 -12.64
C LEU A 232 -10.63 2.34 -12.14
N MET A 233 -9.75 2.91 -12.97
CA MET A 233 -9.00 4.11 -12.61
C MET A 233 -9.84 5.38 -12.76
N ASP A 234 -10.78 5.42 -13.71
CA ASP A 234 -11.75 6.51 -13.80
C ASP A 234 -12.65 6.54 -12.54
N GLU A 235 -13.12 5.37 -12.08
CA GLU A 235 -13.90 5.24 -10.85
C GLU A 235 -13.09 5.68 -9.61
N TYR A 236 -11.81 5.32 -9.53
CA TYR A 236 -10.94 5.76 -8.44
C TYR A 236 -10.74 7.29 -8.46
N ALA A 237 -10.50 7.86 -9.62
CA ALA A 237 -10.35 9.31 -9.79
C ALA A 237 -11.60 10.07 -9.35
N ASP A 238 -12.79 9.56 -9.71
CA ASP A 238 -14.08 10.11 -9.27
C ASP A 238 -14.23 10.01 -7.75
N VAL A 239 -14.03 8.82 -7.17
CA VAL A 239 -14.10 8.58 -5.71
C VAL A 239 -13.20 9.52 -4.93
N LEU A 240 -11.95 9.70 -5.39
CA LEU A 240 -10.98 10.55 -4.72
C LEU A 240 -11.33 12.03 -4.83
N THR A 241 -11.80 12.46 -6.01
CA THR A 241 -12.23 13.85 -6.26
C THR A 241 -13.46 14.20 -5.41
N GLU A 242 -14.48 13.32 -5.41
CA GLU A 242 -15.69 13.50 -4.61
C GLU A 242 -15.37 13.52 -3.10
N TRP A 243 -14.43 12.69 -2.66
CA TRP A 243 -13.96 12.67 -1.29
C TRP A 243 -13.34 14.01 -0.87
N VAL A 244 -12.40 14.51 -1.64
CA VAL A 244 -11.72 15.79 -1.37
C VAL A 244 -12.74 16.95 -1.37
N GLU A 245 -13.68 16.97 -2.33
CA GLU A 245 -14.72 18.01 -2.37
C GLU A 245 -15.65 17.94 -1.16
N SER A 246 -16.06 16.73 -0.75
CA SER A 246 -16.90 16.52 0.43
C SER A 246 -16.25 17.07 1.71
N VAL A 247 -14.93 16.83 1.89
CA VAL A 247 -14.19 17.38 3.03
C VAL A 247 -14.06 18.91 2.93
N ARG A 248 -13.81 19.45 1.73
CA ARG A 248 -13.73 20.90 1.48
C ARG A 248 -15.04 21.62 1.81
N GLU A 249 -16.16 21.08 1.33
CA GLU A 249 -17.49 21.63 1.60
C GLU A 249 -17.82 21.60 3.09
N LYS A 250 -17.52 20.48 3.77
CA LYS A 250 -17.78 20.34 5.19
C LYS A 250 -16.89 21.26 6.03
N ARG A 251 -15.65 21.47 5.62
CA ARG A 251 -14.75 22.45 6.24
C ARG A 251 -15.30 23.88 6.13
N ALA A 252 -15.83 24.23 4.96
CA ALA A 252 -16.44 25.55 4.75
C ALA A 252 -17.73 25.75 5.59
N GLU A 253 -18.50 24.66 5.82
CA GLU A 253 -19.71 24.67 6.65
C GLU A 253 -19.40 24.84 8.14
N LEU A 254 -18.44 24.04 8.66
CA LEU A 254 -18.20 23.95 10.10
C LEU A 254 -17.16 24.95 10.60
N GLY A 255 -16.17 25.32 9.77
CA GLY A 255 -15.12 26.28 10.11
C GLY A 255 -14.12 25.82 11.19
N ASP A 256 -14.11 24.53 11.52
CA ASP A 256 -13.26 23.93 12.53
C ASP A 256 -12.86 22.52 12.10
N ASP A 257 -11.56 22.25 11.99
CA ASP A 257 -11.04 21.00 11.43
C ASP A 257 -11.33 19.78 12.33
N ASP A 258 -11.32 19.94 13.65
CA ASP A 258 -11.65 18.85 14.58
C ASP A 258 -13.13 18.46 14.42
N ALA A 259 -14.03 19.46 14.24
CA ALA A 259 -15.44 19.20 13.97
C ALA A 259 -15.67 18.52 12.62
N VAL A 260 -14.84 18.81 11.60
CA VAL A 260 -14.88 18.13 10.29
C VAL A 260 -14.47 16.67 10.43
N ILE A 261 -13.37 16.40 11.13
CA ILE A 261 -12.91 15.03 11.38
C ILE A 261 -13.99 14.24 12.12
N GLU A 262 -14.54 14.80 13.19
CA GLU A 262 -15.57 14.10 13.98
C GLU A 262 -16.85 13.83 13.15
N HIS A 263 -17.27 14.77 12.31
CA HIS A 263 -18.40 14.57 11.41
C HIS A 263 -18.20 13.34 10.51
N PHE A 264 -17.04 13.22 9.84
CA PHE A 264 -16.78 12.09 8.96
C PHE A 264 -16.59 10.77 9.72
N VAL A 265 -16.03 10.81 10.92
CA VAL A 265 -15.92 9.63 11.80
C VAL A 265 -17.30 9.14 12.27
N GLU A 266 -18.20 10.05 12.70
CA GLU A 266 -19.54 9.70 13.19
C GLU A 266 -20.45 9.20 12.05
N THR A 267 -20.28 9.77 10.85
CA THR A 267 -21.11 9.42 9.68
C THR A 267 -20.49 8.33 8.80
N ALA A 268 -19.30 7.83 9.15
CA ALA A 268 -18.60 6.79 8.41
C ALA A 268 -19.50 5.55 8.20
N PRO A 269 -19.76 5.13 6.96
CA PRO A 269 -20.41 3.86 6.72
C PRO A 269 -19.50 2.71 7.19
N VAL A 270 -20.13 1.71 7.80
CA VAL A 270 -19.40 0.48 8.15
C VAL A 270 -19.08 -0.29 6.87
N VAL A 271 -17.79 -0.57 6.66
CA VAL A 271 -17.31 -1.37 5.55
C VAL A 271 -17.11 -2.80 6.04
N GLU A 272 -17.77 -3.75 5.40
CA GLU A 272 -17.51 -5.16 5.63
C GLU A 272 -16.31 -5.60 4.73
N PRO A 273 -15.35 -6.39 5.22
CA PRO A 273 -15.28 -7.03 6.55
C PRO A 273 -14.59 -6.19 7.64
N TRP A 274 -14.27 -4.91 7.42
CA TRP A 274 -13.46 -4.09 8.34
C TRP A 274 -14.11 -3.83 9.70
N GLY A 275 -15.44 -3.79 9.75
CA GLY A 275 -16.20 -3.43 10.95
C GLY A 275 -16.14 -1.94 11.29
N GLU A 276 -16.90 -1.54 12.30
CA GLU A 276 -17.11 -0.13 12.67
C GLU A 276 -15.81 0.58 13.06
N ARG A 277 -14.96 -0.09 13.86
CA ARG A 277 -13.72 0.50 14.38
C ARG A 277 -12.75 0.88 13.26
N LYS A 278 -12.45 -0.07 12.34
CA LYS A 278 -11.51 0.17 11.24
C LYS A 278 -12.10 1.16 10.25
N SER A 279 -13.39 1.07 9.93
CA SER A 279 -14.07 2.03 9.05
C SER A 279 -13.93 3.46 9.58
N ARG A 280 -14.23 3.71 10.85
CA ARG A 280 -14.07 5.04 11.47
C ARG A 280 -12.63 5.53 11.48
N ALA A 281 -11.67 4.64 11.72
CA ALA A 281 -10.26 4.99 11.73
C ALA A 281 -9.77 5.41 10.32
N GLU A 282 -10.24 4.73 9.26
CA GLU A 282 -9.96 5.12 7.88
C GLU A 282 -10.50 6.52 7.56
N TYR A 283 -11.75 6.78 7.90
CA TYR A 283 -12.34 8.10 7.68
C TYR A 283 -11.60 9.20 8.44
N ARG A 284 -11.16 8.93 9.67
CA ARG A 284 -10.32 9.85 10.45
C ARG A 284 -9.00 10.16 9.75
N LEU A 285 -8.28 9.12 9.32
CA LEU A 285 -6.98 9.25 8.68
C LEU A 285 -7.08 10.02 7.37
N ASN A 286 -8.00 9.61 6.52
CA ASN A 286 -8.21 10.22 5.20
C ASN A 286 -8.71 11.67 5.29
N THR A 287 -9.57 12.00 6.28
CA THR A 287 -10.00 13.40 6.52
C THR A 287 -8.82 14.27 6.92
N LYS A 288 -7.97 13.80 7.85
CA LYS A 288 -6.76 14.54 8.28
C LYS A 288 -5.85 14.87 7.09
N GLY A 289 -5.65 13.92 6.18
CA GLY A 289 -4.80 14.13 5.02
C GLY A 289 -5.38 15.12 4.02
N VAL A 290 -6.69 15.06 3.72
CA VAL A 290 -7.33 16.07 2.86
C VAL A 290 -7.28 17.46 3.50
N LEU A 291 -7.51 17.60 4.80
CA LEU A 291 -7.37 18.89 5.49
C LEU A 291 -5.96 19.45 5.35
N GLY A 292 -4.92 18.62 5.53
CA GLY A 292 -3.53 19.03 5.30
C GLY A 292 -3.24 19.43 3.87
N TYR A 293 -3.79 18.69 2.89
CA TYR A 293 -3.71 19.06 1.47
C TYR A 293 -4.35 20.43 1.20
N LEU A 294 -5.55 20.69 1.74
CA LEU A 294 -6.24 21.96 1.57
C LEU A 294 -5.49 23.13 2.22
N ASP A 295 -4.70 22.91 3.28
CA ASP A 295 -3.87 23.95 3.92
C ASP A 295 -2.62 24.31 3.09
N SER A 296 -2.18 23.39 2.22
CA SER A 296 -0.99 23.58 1.38
C SER A 296 -1.26 24.37 0.10
N ARG A 297 -2.55 24.66 -0.20
CA ARG A 297 -3.03 25.37 -1.41
C ARG A 297 -3.54 26.75 -1.06
#